data_ed07ef71a690ddbc102273f5a3d4d503
#
_entry.id   ed07ef71a690ddbc102273f5a3d4d503
#
_cell.length_a   1.000
_cell.length_b   1.000
_cell.length_c   1.000
_cell.angle_alpha   90.00
_cell.angle_beta   90.00
_cell.angle_gamma   90.00
#
_symmetry.space_group_name_H-M   'P 1'
#
loop_
_entity.id
_entity.type
_entity.pdbx_description
1 polymer ?
#
loop_
_entity_poly.entity_id
_entity_poly.type
_entity_poly.pdbx_seq_one_letter_code
_entity_poly.pdbx_strand_id
1 'polypeptide(L)'
;GSEMCIRDRGTWFWWGAKGAKVAKQLYLLMYEYYVHHYHFDHLLWVWNSRLPEGYPGDNFVDIVSVDVYLPHYEATDYAADYQALIAASSTNKVAALAEVGFLPDAALLAKSKIPWAYFMTWSKEFCMGETYNTRQRLKAVYNHERVLSQKPVLTK
;
A
#
# COMPACT_ATOMS: atom_id res chain seq x y z
N GLY A 1 -8.74 9.82 -1.51
CA GLY A 1 -9.13 8.64 -0.75
C GLY A 1 -8.66 8.72 0.68
N SER A 2 -9.45 8.21 1.62
CA SER A 2 -9.02 8.10 3.00
C SER A 2 -8.31 6.75 3.18
N GLU A 3 -7.02 6.80 3.39
CA GLU A 3 -6.21 5.65 3.72
C GLU A 3 -6.01 5.61 5.24
N MET A 4 -6.53 4.56 5.87
CA MET A 4 -6.27 4.32 7.28
C MET A 4 -5.16 3.26 7.38
N CYS A 5 -3.91 3.73 7.52
CA CYS A 5 -2.76 2.88 7.74
C CYS A 5 -2.80 2.25 9.13
N ILE A 6 -3.03 0.95 9.18
CA ILE A 6 -2.79 0.13 10.36
C ILE A 6 -1.44 -0.55 10.14
N ARG A 7 -0.35 0.09 10.56
CA ARG A 7 0.97 -0.54 10.49
C ARG A 7 1.01 -1.77 11.40
N ASP A 8 1.43 -2.88 10.88
CA ASP A 8 1.44 -4.21 11.51
C ASP A 8 2.08 -4.31 12.91
N ARG A 9 2.83 -3.30 13.32
CA ARG A 9 3.48 -3.21 14.63
C ARG A 9 3.27 -1.84 15.30
N GLY A 10 2.42 -1.01 14.73
CA GLY A 10 2.28 0.39 15.13
C GLY A 10 1.26 0.61 16.21
N THR A 11 1.62 0.32 17.44
CA THR A 11 0.87 0.84 18.61
C THR A 11 1.12 2.33 18.86
N TRP A 12 2.02 2.96 18.09
CA TRP A 12 2.32 4.39 18.20
C TRP A 12 1.24 5.31 17.63
N PHE A 13 0.39 4.83 16.76
CA PHE A 13 -0.78 5.59 16.34
C PHE A 13 -1.97 5.27 17.25
N TRP A 14 -2.68 6.29 17.69
CA TRP A 14 -3.81 6.14 18.60
C TRP A 14 -4.90 5.19 18.08
N TRP A 15 -5.13 5.14 16.77
CA TRP A 15 -6.11 4.25 16.15
C TRP A 15 -5.71 2.77 16.15
N GLY A 16 -4.41 2.48 16.18
CA GLY A 16 -3.88 1.11 16.28
C GLY A 16 -3.54 0.67 17.70
N ALA A 17 -3.51 1.61 18.67
CA ALA A 17 -3.03 1.35 20.03
C ALA A 17 -3.84 0.30 20.81
N LYS A 18 -5.09 0.09 20.44
CA LYS A 18 -6.00 -0.91 21.05
C LYS A 18 -6.04 -2.24 20.27
N GLY A 19 -5.20 -2.39 19.26
CA GLY A 19 -5.10 -3.60 18.44
C GLY A 19 -6.03 -3.66 17.23
N ALA A 20 -5.79 -4.64 16.37
CA ALA A 20 -6.41 -4.76 15.06
C ALA A 20 -7.95 -4.85 15.08
N LYS A 21 -8.51 -5.54 16.06
CA LYS A 21 -9.98 -5.67 16.21
C LYS A 21 -10.66 -4.32 16.48
N VAL A 22 -10.05 -3.47 17.31
CA VAL A 22 -10.59 -2.14 17.61
C VAL A 22 -10.40 -1.20 16.44
N ALA A 23 -9.26 -1.27 15.77
CA ALA A 23 -9.00 -0.53 14.54
C ALA A 23 -10.00 -0.90 13.41
N LYS A 24 -10.34 -2.17 13.28
CA LYS A 24 -11.42 -2.64 12.38
C LYS A 24 -12.76 -1.97 12.73
N GLN A 25 -13.13 -1.91 13.99
CA GLN A 25 -14.39 -1.25 14.40
C GLN A 25 -14.39 0.23 14.05
N LEU A 26 -13.26 0.92 14.23
CA LEU A 26 -13.11 2.31 13.85
C LEU A 26 -13.21 2.50 12.32
N TYR A 27 -12.60 1.60 11.54
CA TYR A 27 -12.71 1.62 10.08
C TYR A 27 -14.17 1.46 9.64
N LEU A 28 -14.90 0.48 10.20
CA LEU A 28 -16.31 0.26 9.86
C LEU A 28 -17.19 1.44 10.27
N LEU A 29 -16.93 2.05 11.42
CA LEU A 29 -17.63 3.27 11.85
C LEU A 29 -17.38 4.43 10.89
N MET A 30 -16.15 4.62 10.44
CA MET A 30 -15.80 5.64 9.46
C MET A 30 -16.49 5.38 8.12
N TYR A 31 -16.50 4.11 7.66
CA TYR A 31 -17.23 3.71 6.45
C TYR A 31 -18.71 4.08 6.55
N GLU A 32 -19.37 3.70 7.66
CA GLU A 32 -20.78 3.97 7.91
C GLU A 32 -21.09 5.48 7.82
N TYR A 33 -20.29 6.30 8.49
CA TYR A 33 -20.48 7.75 8.44
C TYR A 33 -20.26 8.34 7.06
N TYR A 34 -19.18 7.96 6.37
CA TYR A 34 -18.85 8.57 5.08
C TYR A 34 -19.80 8.13 3.99
N VAL A 35 -20.14 6.86 3.92
CA VAL A 35 -20.99 6.33 2.86
C VAL A 35 -22.47 6.56 3.17
N HIS A 36 -22.94 6.16 4.35
CA HIS A 36 -24.38 6.17 4.63
C HIS A 36 -24.90 7.47 5.22
N HIS A 37 -24.09 8.24 5.96
CA HIS A 37 -24.52 9.50 6.54
C HIS A 37 -24.19 10.71 5.66
N TYR A 38 -22.95 10.76 5.10
CA TYR A 38 -22.52 11.88 4.26
C TYR A 38 -22.66 11.62 2.75
N HIS A 39 -23.04 10.41 2.33
CA HIS A 39 -23.21 10.02 0.93
C HIS A 39 -21.99 10.26 0.04
N PHE A 40 -20.80 9.93 0.56
CA PHE A 40 -19.54 10.01 -0.17
C PHE A 40 -19.33 8.74 -1.00
N ASP A 41 -20.09 8.59 -2.08
CA ASP A 41 -20.16 7.38 -2.91
C ASP A 41 -18.95 7.20 -3.84
N HIS A 42 -18.07 8.21 -3.91
CA HIS A 42 -16.93 8.26 -4.82
C HIS A 42 -15.59 7.91 -4.18
N LEU A 43 -15.58 7.48 -2.91
CA LEU A 43 -14.36 7.12 -2.19
C LEU A 43 -13.94 5.69 -2.53
N LEU A 44 -12.63 5.49 -2.70
CA LEU A 44 -12.02 4.17 -2.69
C LEU A 44 -11.56 3.84 -1.27
N TRP A 45 -11.94 2.67 -0.81
CA TRP A 45 -11.67 2.20 0.54
C TRP A 45 -10.46 1.26 0.54
N VAL A 46 -9.38 1.70 1.17
CA VAL A 46 -8.13 0.96 1.25
C VAL A 46 -7.94 0.42 2.65
N TRP A 47 -7.78 -0.90 2.78
CA TRP A 47 -7.37 -1.54 4.00
C TRP A 47 -5.87 -1.84 3.95
N ASN A 48 -5.10 -1.31 4.90
CA ASN A 48 -3.66 -1.43 4.95
C ASN A 48 -3.20 -2.19 6.21
N SER A 49 -3.12 -3.51 6.10
CA SER A 49 -2.62 -4.39 7.16
C SER A 49 -2.44 -5.82 6.67
N ARG A 50 -1.59 -6.59 7.34
CA ARG A 50 -1.45 -8.05 7.19
C ARG A 50 -2.15 -8.84 8.30
N LEU A 51 -2.86 -8.20 9.21
CA LEU A 51 -3.50 -8.86 10.34
C LEU A 51 -4.92 -9.29 9.98
N PRO A 52 -5.19 -10.60 9.83
CA PRO A 52 -6.51 -11.09 9.38
C PRO A 52 -7.66 -10.65 10.28
N GLU A 53 -7.42 -10.55 11.58
CA GLU A 53 -8.42 -10.11 12.55
C GLU A 53 -8.84 -8.65 12.39
N GLY A 54 -8.01 -7.85 11.70
CA GLY A 54 -8.30 -6.46 11.35
C GLY A 54 -9.07 -6.31 10.04
N TYR A 55 -9.16 -7.35 9.21
CA TYR A 55 -9.80 -7.24 7.92
C TYR A 55 -11.31 -6.94 8.05
N PRO A 56 -11.81 -5.84 7.51
CA PRO A 56 -13.21 -5.44 7.69
C PRO A 56 -14.18 -6.29 6.87
N GLY A 57 -13.70 -6.94 5.83
CA GLY A 57 -14.51 -7.76 4.93
C GLY A 57 -14.64 -7.14 3.53
N ASP A 58 -14.90 -7.97 2.54
CA ASP A 58 -14.88 -7.61 1.12
C ASP A 58 -15.87 -6.51 0.74
N ASN A 59 -16.99 -6.38 1.44
CA ASN A 59 -18.00 -5.36 1.16
C ASN A 59 -17.56 -3.94 1.55
N PHE A 60 -16.50 -3.81 2.34
CA PHE A 60 -16.03 -2.53 2.88
C PHE A 60 -14.65 -2.11 2.35
N VAL A 61 -14.07 -2.89 1.46
CA VAL A 61 -12.70 -2.70 0.97
C VAL A 61 -12.66 -2.81 -0.54
N ASP A 62 -12.07 -1.83 -1.21
CA ASP A 62 -11.79 -1.86 -2.64
C ASP A 62 -10.36 -2.35 -2.92
N ILE A 63 -9.42 -1.90 -2.11
CA ILE A 63 -7.99 -2.17 -2.26
C ILE A 63 -7.42 -2.71 -0.95
N VAL A 64 -6.65 -3.76 -1.02
CA VAL A 64 -5.84 -4.26 0.10
C VAL A 64 -4.40 -3.79 -0.07
N SER A 65 -3.76 -3.38 1.00
CA SER A 65 -2.40 -2.85 0.90
C SER A 65 -1.54 -3.18 2.12
N VAL A 66 -0.24 -2.96 1.97
CA VAL A 66 0.74 -3.24 3.01
C VAL A 66 1.91 -2.27 2.95
N ASP A 67 2.46 -1.94 4.13
CA ASP A 67 3.70 -1.21 4.28
C ASP A 67 4.85 -2.20 4.45
N VAL A 68 5.92 -2.04 3.65
CA VAL A 68 7.09 -2.91 3.72
C VAL A 68 8.37 -2.09 3.77
N TYR A 69 9.14 -2.29 4.84
CA TYR A 69 10.45 -1.69 5.02
C TYR A 69 11.48 -2.81 5.17
N LEU A 70 12.18 -3.11 4.09
CA LEU A 70 13.27 -4.07 4.09
C LEU A 70 14.55 -3.41 4.63
N PRO A 71 15.42 -4.17 5.33
CA PRO A 71 16.60 -3.61 5.96
C PRO A 71 17.67 -3.10 4.97
N HIS A 72 17.73 -3.60 3.75
CA HIS A 72 18.76 -3.25 2.76
C HIS A 72 18.32 -3.49 1.30
N TYR A 73 19.16 -3.02 0.36
CA TYR A 73 19.08 -3.02 -1.09
C TYR A 73 18.99 -4.41 -1.73
N GLU A 74 17.95 -5.14 -1.45
CA GLU A 74 17.67 -6.39 -2.16
C GLU A 74 16.74 -6.11 -3.34
N ALA A 75 17.12 -6.59 -4.53
CA ALA A 75 16.20 -6.59 -5.65
C ALA A 75 15.03 -7.53 -5.30
N THR A 76 13.82 -6.97 -5.23
CA THR A 76 12.64 -7.72 -4.80
C THR A 76 11.42 -7.34 -5.63
N ASP A 77 10.51 -8.29 -5.82
CA ASP A 77 9.18 -8.10 -6.37
C ASP A 77 8.10 -8.12 -5.27
N TYR A 78 8.51 -8.25 -4.02
CA TYR A 78 7.62 -8.36 -2.86
C TYR A 78 6.60 -9.52 -2.95
N ALA A 79 6.97 -10.63 -3.59
CA ALA A 79 6.09 -11.78 -3.77
C ALA A 79 5.61 -12.37 -2.44
N ALA A 80 6.50 -12.50 -1.47
CA ALA A 80 6.16 -13.03 -0.14
C ALA A 80 5.17 -12.11 0.60
N ASP A 81 5.35 -10.79 0.47
CA ASP A 81 4.44 -9.80 1.06
C ASP A 81 3.08 -9.83 0.39
N TYR A 82 3.05 -10.00 -0.93
CA TYR A 82 1.80 -10.19 -1.68
C TYR A 82 1.04 -11.41 -1.18
N GLN A 83 1.69 -12.56 -1.08
CA GLN A 83 1.05 -13.79 -0.60
C GLN A 83 0.53 -13.66 0.83
N ALA A 84 1.31 -13.04 1.71
CA ALA A 84 0.88 -12.79 3.09
C ALA A 84 -0.33 -11.85 3.16
N LEU A 85 -0.34 -10.78 2.34
CA LEU A 85 -1.46 -9.84 2.26
C LEU A 85 -2.74 -10.51 1.78
N ILE A 86 -2.67 -11.29 0.70
CA ILE A 86 -3.83 -12.00 0.14
C ILE A 86 -4.35 -13.07 1.12
N ALA A 87 -3.45 -13.76 1.82
CA ALA A 87 -3.86 -14.74 2.84
C ALA A 87 -4.56 -14.09 4.05
N ALA A 88 -4.21 -12.84 4.36
CA ALA A 88 -4.80 -12.09 5.47
C ALA A 88 -6.13 -11.40 5.10
N SER A 89 -6.42 -11.23 3.82
CA SER A 89 -7.54 -10.43 3.33
C SER A 89 -8.41 -11.20 2.33
N SER A 90 -8.30 -10.86 1.06
CA SER A 90 -9.08 -11.46 -0.03
C SER A 90 -8.28 -11.50 -1.32
N THR A 91 -8.40 -12.61 -2.05
CA THR A 91 -7.77 -12.81 -3.36
C THR A 91 -8.43 -11.98 -4.48
N ASN A 92 -9.62 -11.47 -4.24
CA ASN A 92 -10.41 -10.77 -5.27
C ASN A 92 -10.22 -9.25 -5.23
N LYS A 93 -9.36 -8.75 -4.35
CA LYS A 93 -9.10 -7.31 -4.22
C LYS A 93 -7.84 -6.90 -4.95
N VAL A 94 -7.86 -5.67 -5.43
CA VAL A 94 -6.65 -5.01 -5.93
C VAL A 94 -5.64 -4.88 -4.80
N ALA A 95 -4.40 -5.28 -5.05
CA ALA A 95 -3.34 -5.26 -4.03
C ALA A 95 -2.33 -4.15 -4.32
N ALA A 96 -1.85 -3.50 -3.28
CA ALA A 96 -0.90 -2.39 -3.39
C ALA A 96 0.18 -2.41 -2.30
N LEU A 97 1.33 -1.82 -2.62
CA LEU A 97 2.38 -1.49 -1.68
C LEU A 97 2.15 -0.05 -1.22
N ALA A 98 1.40 0.13 -0.12
CA ALA A 98 1.02 1.47 0.35
C ALA A 98 2.22 2.30 0.78
N GLU A 99 3.21 1.68 1.41
CA GLU A 99 4.50 2.29 1.69
C GLU A 99 5.64 1.30 1.47
N VAL A 100 6.69 1.74 0.82
CA VAL A 100 7.93 0.97 0.71
C VAL A 100 9.14 1.85 1.00
N GLY A 101 10.05 1.30 1.80
CA GLY A 101 11.36 1.95 2.01
C GLY A 101 12.27 1.76 0.80
N PHE A 102 12.15 0.61 0.15
CA PHE A 102 12.94 0.22 -0.99
C PHE A 102 12.04 -0.08 -2.20
N LEU A 103 12.32 0.50 -3.34
CA LEU A 103 11.49 0.33 -4.54
C LEU A 103 11.49 -1.13 -5.03
N PRO A 104 10.34 -1.64 -5.47
CA PRO A 104 10.31 -2.93 -6.14
C PRO A 104 11.18 -2.91 -7.40
N ASP A 105 11.75 -4.05 -7.74
CA ASP A 105 12.50 -4.20 -8.99
C ASP A 105 11.53 -4.44 -10.15
N ALA A 106 11.48 -3.50 -11.08
CA ALA A 106 10.55 -3.56 -12.19
C ALA A 106 10.78 -4.75 -13.14
N ALA A 107 12.04 -5.19 -13.30
CA ALA A 107 12.35 -6.37 -14.12
C ALA A 107 11.89 -7.66 -13.43
N LEU A 108 12.07 -7.76 -12.10
CA LEU A 108 11.53 -8.88 -11.34
C LEU A 108 10.01 -8.90 -11.36
N LEU A 109 9.34 -7.76 -11.18
CA LEU A 109 7.88 -7.64 -11.30
C LEU A 109 7.40 -8.07 -12.71
N ALA A 110 8.13 -7.71 -13.76
CA ALA A 110 7.82 -8.12 -15.12
C ALA A 110 7.92 -9.65 -15.29
N LYS A 111 8.91 -10.27 -14.64
CA LYS A 111 9.14 -11.73 -14.68
C LYS A 111 8.14 -12.51 -13.84
N SER A 112 7.93 -12.10 -12.58
CA SER A 112 7.06 -12.79 -11.63
C SER A 112 5.58 -12.57 -11.89
N LYS A 113 5.25 -11.48 -12.59
CA LYS A 113 3.87 -11.06 -12.88
C LYS A 113 3.01 -10.82 -11.64
N ILE A 114 3.62 -10.56 -10.48
CA ILE A 114 2.88 -10.19 -9.27
C ILE A 114 2.07 -8.93 -9.56
N PRO A 115 0.75 -8.94 -9.34
CA PRO A 115 -0.15 -7.89 -9.81
C PRO A 115 -0.29 -6.75 -8.79
N TRP A 116 0.82 -6.18 -8.33
CA TRP A 116 0.78 -4.94 -7.57
C TRP A 116 0.22 -3.81 -8.43
N ALA A 117 -0.84 -3.15 -7.95
CA ALA A 117 -1.48 -2.07 -8.68
C ALA A 117 -0.71 -0.76 -8.59
N TYR A 118 -0.19 -0.44 -7.41
CA TYR A 118 0.67 0.73 -7.20
C TYR A 118 1.66 0.49 -6.09
N PHE A 119 2.65 1.34 -6.01
CA PHE A 119 3.56 1.46 -4.88
C PHE A 119 3.83 2.93 -4.57
N MET A 120 4.14 3.23 -3.33
CA MET A 120 4.57 4.55 -2.87
C MET A 120 5.85 4.42 -2.04
N THR A 121 6.87 5.19 -2.39
CA THR A 121 8.04 5.35 -1.52
C THR A 121 7.72 6.29 -0.38
N TRP A 122 8.25 5.98 0.81
CA TRP A 122 8.22 6.96 1.89
C TRP A 122 9.12 8.17 1.57
N SER A 123 8.94 9.26 2.34
CA SER A 123 9.55 10.57 2.05
C SER A 123 11.05 10.66 2.38
N LYS A 124 11.65 11.80 2.06
CA LYS A 124 13.03 12.20 2.41
C LYS A 124 14.08 11.17 2.00
N GLU A 125 14.72 10.52 2.97
CA GLU A 125 15.81 9.58 2.77
C GLU A 125 15.48 8.40 1.83
N PHE A 126 14.21 8.03 1.72
CA PHE A 126 13.77 6.95 0.83
C PHE A 126 13.67 7.36 -0.65
N CYS A 127 13.44 8.64 -0.93
CA CYS A 127 13.26 9.12 -2.31
C CYS A 127 14.17 10.28 -2.70
N MET A 128 14.78 11.00 -1.76
CA MET A 128 15.62 12.17 -2.03
C MET A 128 17.11 11.94 -1.71
N GLY A 129 17.44 10.88 -0.98
CA GLY A 129 18.80 10.48 -0.65
C GLY A 129 19.27 9.28 -1.49
N GLU A 130 20.56 8.98 -1.42
CA GLU A 130 21.15 7.80 -2.06
C GLU A 130 21.21 6.58 -1.11
N THR A 131 20.69 6.72 0.12
CA THR A 131 20.83 5.72 1.17
C THR A 131 19.99 4.48 0.92
N TYR A 132 18.72 4.65 0.56
CA TYR A 132 17.78 3.53 0.35
C TYR A 132 17.53 3.25 -1.13
N ASN A 133 17.32 4.29 -1.93
CA ASN A 133 17.10 4.17 -3.35
C ASN A 133 18.02 5.12 -4.10
N THR A 134 18.96 4.58 -4.86
CA THR A 134 19.85 5.42 -5.67
C THR A 134 19.07 6.16 -6.75
N ARG A 135 19.54 7.31 -7.17
CA ARG A 135 18.95 8.06 -8.28
C ARG A 135 18.86 7.24 -9.57
N GLN A 136 19.84 6.37 -9.80
CA GLN A 136 19.83 5.45 -10.94
C GLN A 136 18.67 4.46 -10.83
N ARG A 137 18.45 3.89 -9.64
CA ARG A 137 17.33 2.95 -9.39
C ARG A 137 15.99 3.64 -9.54
N LEU A 138 15.81 4.82 -8.96
CA LEU A 138 14.59 5.62 -9.14
C LEU A 138 14.29 5.82 -10.63
N LYS A 139 15.29 6.26 -11.41
CA LYS A 139 15.12 6.43 -12.86
C LYS A 139 14.76 5.11 -13.57
N ALA A 140 15.43 4.01 -13.22
CA ALA A 140 15.16 2.70 -13.83
C ALA A 140 13.73 2.24 -13.58
N VAL A 141 13.24 2.38 -12.34
CA VAL A 141 11.88 1.97 -11.98
C VAL A 141 10.82 2.87 -12.62
N TYR A 142 10.94 4.19 -12.47
CA TYR A 142 9.92 5.13 -12.98
C TYR A 142 9.88 5.28 -14.51
N ASN A 143 10.94 4.86 -15.21
CA ASN A 143 10.96 4.81 -16.69
C ASN A 143 10.67 3.42 -17.25
N HIS A 144 10.44 2.42 -16.40
CA HIS A 144 10.13 1.08 -16.87
C HIS A 144 8.73 1.04 -17.50
N GLU A 145 8.57 0.30 -18.62
CA GLU A 145 7.32 0.23 -19.40
C GLU A 145 6.08 -0.21 -18.59
N ARG A 146 6.28 -0.99 -17.52
CA ARG A 146 5.21 -1.44 -16.61
C ARG A 146 4.83 -0.42 -15.56
N VAL A 147 5.56 0.68 -15.41
CA VAL A 147 5.31 1.68 -14.39
C VAL A 147 4.66 2.90 -15.01
N LEU A 148 3.41 3.14 -14.65
CA LEU A 148 2.72 4.36 -15.00
C LEU A 148 3.04 5.43 -13.95
N SER A 149 3.71 6.48 -14.36
CA SER A 149 3.95 7.66 -13.55
C SER A 149 3.16 8.84 -14.07
N GLN A 150 2.79 9.75 -13.17
CA GLN A 150 2.17 11.00 -13.59
C GLN A 150 3.17 11.79 -14.44
N LYS A 151 2.95 11.83 -15.74
CA LYS A 151 3.70 12.73 -16.62
C LYS A 151 3.21 14.15 -16.37
N PRO A 152 4.11 15.15 -16.25
CA PRO A 152 3.66 16.54 -16.18
C PRO A 152 2.80 16.80 -17.42
N VAL A 153 1.58 17.27 -17.19
CA VAL A 153 0.76 17.81 -18.28
C VAL A 153 1.48 19.06 -18.72
N LEU A 154 2.27 18.95 -19.79
CA LEU A 154 2.80 20.12 -20.46
C LEU A 154 1.61 20.82 -21.07
N THR A 155 1.04 21.77 -20.34
CA THR A 155 0.14 22.78 -20.94
C THR A 155 0.94 23.52 -21.98
N LYS A 156 0.56 23.31 -23.26
CA LYS A 156 1.05 24.11 -24.38
C LYS A 156 0.57 25.53 -24.23
#